data_fb6ff23c1b235d7fee258c607af1a261
#
_entry.id   fb6ff23c1b235d7fee258c607af1a261
#
_cell.length_a   1.000
_cell.length_b   1.000
_cell.length_c   1.000
_cell.angle_alpha   90.00
_cell.angle_beta   90.00
_cell.angle_gamma   90.00
#
_symmetry.space_group_name_H-M   'P 1'
#
loop_
_entity.id
_entity.type
_entity.pdbx_description
1 polymer ?
#
loop_
_entity_poly.entity_id
_entity_poly.type
_entity_poly.pdbx_seq_one_letter_code
_entity_poly.pdbx_strand_id
1 'polypeptide(L)'
;MAKLKGLKKIDKIINDFTKENFGVRANLDKEFLAYCGAKRIGYTLAVETEDINFFLEDVQARFPEVHADPFLWFLMHEVGHCMTDDTWTEAEKERINCKKFELSEVEDDQLRNDLYHACPDEYFATRWAGQWMTKHQKKIAKFWNKIQPAIMEFYKKNGLLEV
;
A
#
# COMPACT_ATOMS: atom_id res chain seq x y z
N MET A 1 -24.30 12.48 -3.69
CA MET A 1 -22.96 12.60 -3.10
C MET A 1 -22.22 13.75 -3.78
N ALA A 2 -21.81 14.75 -3.02
CA ALA A 2 -20.92 15.79 -3.55
C ALA A 2 -19.60 15.11 -3.98
N LYS A 3 -19.21 15.27 -5.26
CA LYS A 3 -17.90 14.80 -5.74
C LYS A 3 -16.82 15.59 -5.01
N LEU A 4 -16.03 14.92 -4.19
CA LEU A 4 -14.90 15.53 -3.49
C LEU A 4 -13.96 16.17 -4.52
N LYS A 5 -13.70 17.48 -4.32
CA LYS A 5 -12.89 18.27 -5.26
C LYS A 5 -11.41 17.87 -5.16
N GLY A 6 -10.78 17.57 -6.28
CA GLY A 6 -9.35 17.26 -6.34
C GLY A 6 -9.02 15.77 -6.48
N LEU A 7 -9.96 14.84 -6.24
CA LEU A 7 -9.71 13.39 -6.35
C LEU A 7 -9.21 12.94 -7.72
N LYS A 8 -9.76 13.52 -8.80
CA LYS A 8 -9.32 13.16 -10.17
C LYS A 8 -7.84 13.45 -10.42
N LYS A 9 -7.31 14.52 -9.82
CA LYS A 9 -5.90 14.89 -9.94
C LYS A 9 -5.01 13.88 -9.21
N ILE A 10 -5.39 13.52 -7.98
CA ILE A 10 -4.71 12.51 -7.17
C ILE A 10 -4.72 11.16 -7.90
N ASP A 11 -5.88 10.71 -8.32
CA ASP A 11 -6.05 9.43 -9.01
C ASP A 11 -5.21 9.36 -10.29
N LYS A 12 -5.17 10.45 -11.06
CA LYS A 12 -4.32 10.54 -12.25
C LYS A 12 -2.84 10.41 -11.91
N ILE A 13 -2.34 11.12 -10.90
CA ILE A 13 -0.92 11.09 -10.51
C ILE A 13 -0.52 9.69 -10.07
N ILE A 14 -1.34 9.03 -9.25
CA ILE A 14 -1.08 7.68 -8.76
C ILE A 14 -1.09 6.67 -9.92
N ASN A 15 -2.12 6.74 -10.79
CA ASN A 15 -2.23 5.85 -11.94
C ASN A 15 -1.10 6.03 -12.94
N ASP A 16 -0.70 7.25 -13.25
CA ASP A 16 0.43 7.50 -14.13
C ASP A 16 1.70 6.83 -13.58
N PHE A 17 1.94 6.95 -12.27
CA PHE A 17 3.09 6.32 -11.63
C PHE A 17 3.03 4.80 -11.63
N THR A 18 1.90 4.22 -11.20
CA THR A 18 1.76 2.76 -11.06
C THR A 18 1.69 2.05 -12.41
N LYS A 19 1.03 2.64 -13.40
CA LYS A 19 0.97 2.09 -14.76
C LYS A 19 2.31 2.18 -15.48
N GLU A 20 2.97 3.34 -15.41
CA GLU A 20 4.24 3.57 -16.09
C GLU A 20 5.35 2.66 -15.57
N ASN A 21 5.40 2.43 -14.27
CA ASN A 21 6.46 1.64 -13.66
C ASN A 21 6.14 0.15 -13.52
N PHE A 22 4.87 -0.24 -13.38
CA PHE A 22 4.48 -1.61 -13.02
C PHE A 22 3.37 -2.22 -13.88
N GLY A 23 2.72 -1.44 -14.73
CA GLY A 23 1.54 -1.90 -15.46
C GLY A 23 0.31 -2.14 -14.56
N VAL A 24 0.28 -1.55 -13.37
CA VAL A 24 -0.76 -1.72 -12.37
C VAL A 24 -1.67 -0.49 -12.34
N ARG A 25 -2.98 -0.71 -12.37
CA ARG A 25 -3.98 0.34 -12.16
C ARG A 25 -4.19 0.60 -10.68
N ALA A 26 -4.38 1.86 -10.31
CA ALA A 26 -4.75 2.26 -8.96
C ALA A 26 -6.09 3.02 -8.96
N ASN A 27 -6.99 2.67 -8.04
CA ASN A 27 -8.27 3.34 -7.87
C ASN A 27 -8.50 3.68 -6.40
N LEU A 28 -9.18 4.78 -6.14
CA LEU A 28 -9.63 5.10 -4.79
C LEU A 28 -10.57 4.00 -4.28
N ASP A 29 -10.29 3.51 -3.09
CA ASP A 29 -11.06 2.47 -2.40
C ASP A 29 -11.25 2.85 -0.92
N LYS A 30 -11.93 2.01 -0.15
CA LYS A 30 -12.11 2.17 1.29
C LYS A 30 -10.85 1.81 2.08
N GLU A 31 -10.02 0.96 1.51
CA GLU A 31 -8.79 0.44 2.11
C GLU A 31 -7.72 0.21 1.04
N PHE A 32 -6.49 -0.03 1.47
CA PHE A 32 -5.45 -0.55 0.59
C PHE A 32 -5.71 -2.03 0.32
N LEU A 33 -5.75 -2.41 -0.95
CA LEU A 33 -6.07 -3.77 -1.36
C LEU A 33 -5.49 -4.08 -2.74
N ALA A 34 -4.98 -5.29 -2.94
CA ALA A 34 -4.48 -5.75 -4.22
C ALA A 34 -5.47 -6.73 -4.90
N TYR A 35 -5.72 -6.48 -6.17
CA TYR A 35 -6.47 -7.35 -7.07
C TYR A 35 -5.52 -7.88 -8.15
N CYS A 36 -4.66 -8.84 -7.76
CA CYS A 36 -3.49 -9.25 -8.54
C CYS A 36 -3.83 -9.78 -9.93
N GLY A 37 -4.87 -10.61 -10.05
CA GLY A 37 -5.33 -11.14 -11.34
C GLY A 37 -5.79 -10.06 -12.32
N ALA A 38 -6.33 -8.95 -11.83
CA ALA A 38 -6.72 -7.79 -12.62
C ALA A 38 -5.59 -6.75 -12.77
N LYS A 39 -4.43 -6.95 -12.17
CA LYS A 39 -3.34 -5.95 -12.06
C LYS A 39 -3.85 -4.59 -11.63
N ARG A 40 -4.60 -4.59 -10.53
CA ARG A 40 -5.23 -3.40 -9.96
C ARG A 40 -5.00 -3.36 -8.45
N ILE A 41 -4.86 -2.15 -7.92
CA ILE A 41 -4.84 -1.91 -6.47
C ILE A 41 -5.90 -0.88 -6.08
N GLY A 42 -6.43 -1.02 -4.89
CA GLY A 42 -7.19 0.00 -4.19
C GLY A 42 -6.27 0.80 -3.28
N TYR A 43 -6.49 2.09 -3.18
CA TYR A 43 -5.81 2.96 -2.22
C TYR A 43 -6.81 3.84 -1.47
N THR A 44 -6.47 4.21 -0.26
CA THR A 44 -7.25 5.17 0.55
C THR A 44 -6.40 6.37 0.92
N LEU A 45 -7.05 7.52 1.09
CA LEU A 45 -6.39 8.73 1.62
C LEU A 45 -6.53 8.82 3.14
N ALA A 46 -7.46 8.06 3.73
CA ALA A 46 -7.60 7.94 5.17
C ALA A 46 -6.69 6.81 5.67
N VAL A 47 -5.56 7.19 6.22
CA VAL A 47 -4.60 6.22 6.78
C VAL A 47 -4.83 6.19 8.30
N GLU A 48 -5.46 5.12 8.80
CA GLU A 48 -5.68 4.94 10.24
C GLU A 48 -4.39 4.55 10.97
N THR A 49 -4.23 5.02 12.21
CA THR A 49 -2.91 5.19 12.81
C THR A 49 -2.35 4.01 13.62
N GLU A 50 -3.16 3.08 14.13
CA GLU A 50 -2.68 2.05 15.06
C GLU A 50 -1.98 0.87 14.36
N ASP A 51 -2.56 0.33 13.32
CA ASP A 51 -1.97 -0.78 12.54
C ASP A 51 -0.73 -0.34 11.74
N ILE A 52 -0.66 0.94 11.44
CA ILE A 52 0.44 1.57 10.69
C ILE A 52 1.74 1.52 11.47
N ASN A 53 1.72 1.80 12.75
CA ASN A 53 2.94 1.93 13.55
C ASN A 53 3.71 0.59 13.59
N PHE A 54 3.02 -0.52 13.77
CA PHE A 54 3.67 -1.85 13.75
C PHE A 54 4.27 -2.18 12.39
N PHE A 55 3.52 -1.94 11.32
CA PHE A 55 4.02 -2.15 9.96
C PHE A 55 5.22 -1.26 9.67
N LEU A 56 5.17 0.02 10.03
CA LEU A 56 6.27 0.96 9.81
C LEU A 56 7.52 0.62 10.61
N GLU A 57 7.39 0.20 11.86
CA GLU A 57 8.52 -0.24 12.67
C GLU A 57 9.23 -1.43 12.02
N ASP A 58 8.47 -2.43 11.55
CA ASP A 58 9.02 -3.60 10.89
C ASP A 58 9.73 -3.24 9.56
N VAL A 59 9.08 -2.45 8.69
CA VAL A 59 9.69 -2.07 7.41
C VAL A 59 10.89 -1.13 7.59
N GLN A 60 10.85 -0.24 8.58
CA GLN A 60 11.96 0.66 8.88
C GLN A 60 13.18 -0.11 9.41
N ALA A 61 12.95 -1.16 10.22
CA ALA A 61 14.01 -2.04 10.69
C ALA A 61 14.66 -2.84 9.55
N ARG A 62 13.86 -3.32 8.59
CA ARG A 62 14.35 -4.10 7.44
C ARG A 62 14.94 -3.25 6.32
N PHE A 63 14.45 -2.04 6.13
CA PHE A 63 14.83 -1.11 5.06
C PHE A 63 15.17 0.27 5.61
N PRO A 64 16.23 0.41 6.42
CA PRO A 64 16.55 1.67 7.12
C PRO A 64 16.90 2.83 6.18
N GLU A 65 17.26 2.53 4.94
CA GLU A 65 17.59 3.54 3.92
C GLU A 65 16.35 4.13 3.23
N VAL A 66 15.19 3.51 3.40
CA VAL A 66 13.94 3.97 2.80
C VAL A 66 13.22 4.90 3.77
N HIS A 67 13.28 6.19 3.48
CA HIS A 67 12.53 7.23 4.19
C HIS A 67 11.27 7.57 3.39
N ALA A 68 10.25 6.73 3.50
CA ALA A 68 9.00 6.91 2.80
C ALA A 68 7.85 7.20 3.78
N ASP A 69 6.91 8.06 3.34
CA ASP A 69 5.66 8.28 4.05
C ASP A 69 4.84 6.98 4.15
N PRO A 70 4.06 6.77 5.22
CA PRO A 70 3.18 5.60 5.36
C PRO A 70 2.33 5.32 4.13
N PHE A 71 1.75 6.34 3.51
CA PHE A 71 0.97 6.19 2.28
C PHE A 71 1.78 5.53 1.16
N LEU A 72 3.04 5.92 0.97
CA LEU A 72 3.93 5.33 -0.03
C LEU A 72 4.23 3.86 0.27
N TRP A 73 4.48 3.53 1.54
CA TRP A 73 4.73 2.15 1.94
C TRP A 73 3.52 1.25 1.66
N PHE A 74 2.32 1.69 2.02
CA PHE A 74 1.10 0.92 1.74
C PHE A 74 0.83 0.79 0.25
N LEU A 75 0.94 1.89 -0.51
CA LEU A 75 0.78 1.86 -1.96
C LEU A 75 1.74 0.87 -2.61
N MET A 76 3.01 0.91 -2.24
CA MET A 76 4.05 0.04 -2.80
C MET A 76 3.93 -1.40 -2.34
N HIS A 77 3.42 -1.64 -1.12
CA HIS A 77 3.10 -2.97 -0.63
C HIS A 77 2.02 -3.64 -1.49
N GLU A 78 0.92 -2.92 -1.78
CA GLU A 78 -0.15 -3.45 -2.64
C GLU A 78 0.34 -3.68 -4.09
N VAL A 79 1.17 -2.79 -4.63
CA VAL A 79 1.85 -3.04 -5.90
C VAL A 79 2.72 -4.31 -5.80
N GLY A 80 3.41 -4.49 -4.69
CA GLY A 80 4.23 -5.68 -4.42
C GLY A 80 3.45 -6.99 -4.51
N HIS A 81 2.22 -7.03 -4.00
CA HIS A 81 1.33 -8.19 -4.20
C HIS A 81 1.11 -8.50 -5.67
N CYS A 82 0.80 -7.48 -6.49
CA CYS A 82 0.62 -7.67 -7.93
C CYS A 82 1.90 -8.13 -8.64
N MET A 83 3.06 -7.65 -8.20
CA MET A 83 4.34 -7.96 -8.82
C MET A 83 4.94 -9.31 -8.40
N THR A 84 4.47 -9.87 -7.29
CA THR A 84 4.91 -11.18 -6.76
C THR A 84 3.87 -12.28 -6.88
N ASP A 85 2.69 -12.00 -7.43
CA ASP A 85 1.58 -12.94 -7.54
C ASP A 85 1.95 -14.22 -8.31
N ASP A 86 2.75 -14.09 -9.36
CA ASP A 86 3.22 -15.22 -10.17
C ASP A 86 4.19 -16.17 -9.44
N THR A 87 4.68 -15.77 -8.27
CA THR A 87 5.50 -16.63 -7.40
C THR A 87 4.71 -17.80 -6.83
N TRP A 88 3.39 -17.65 -6.69
CA TRP A 88 2.51 -18.58 -6.02
C TRP A 88 1.66 -19.38 -7.00
N THR A 89 1.61 -20.70 -6.83
CA THR A 89 0.62 -21.56 -7.49
C THR A 89 -0.77 -21.28 -6.90
N GLU A 90 -1.84 -21.63 -7.63
CA GLU A 90 -3.22 -21.49 -7.14
C GLU A 90 -3.46 -22.26 -5.84
N ALA A 91 -2.86 -23.45 -5.69
CA ALA A 91 -2.95 -24.24 -4.46
C ALA A 91 -2.24 -23.57 -3.27
N GLU A 92 -1.11 -22.87 -3.51
CA GLU A 92 -0.42 -22.09 -2.48
C GLU A 92 -1.22 -20.86 -2.10
N LYS A 93 -1.80 -20.15 -3.05
CA LYS A 93 -2.69 -18.99 -2.80
C LYS A 93 -3.88 -19.41 -1.93
N GLU A 94 -4.50 -20.52 -2.24
CA GLU A 94 -5.61 -21.06 -1.44
C GLU A 94 -5.18 -21.37 0.01
N ARG A 95 -4.06 -22.02 0.19
CA ARG A 95 -3.50 -22.30 1.54
C ARG A 95 -3.17 -21.02 2.31
N ILE A 96 -2.60 -20.02 1.66
CA ILE A 96 -2.31 -18.70 2.25
C ILE A 96 -3.60 -18.03 2.70
N ASN A 97 -4.63 -18.02 1.85
CA ASN A 97 -5.93 -17.44 2.15
C ASN A 97 -6.64 -18.14 3.30
N CYS A 98 -6.59 -19.48 3.35
CA CYS A 98 -7.13 -20.25 4.47
C CYS A 98 -6.42 -19.89 5.78
N LYS A 99 -5.10 -19.79 5.76
CA LYS A 99 -4.31 -19.41 6.93
C LYS A 99 -4.64 -17.98 7.40
N LYS A 100 -4.78 -17.02 6.48
CA LYS A 100 -5.21 -15.65 6.82
C LYS A 100 -6.61 -15.64 7.45
N PHE A 101 -7.52 -16.45 6.93
CA PHE A 101 -8.86 -16.56 7.50
C PHE A 101 -8.82 -17.11 8.93
N GLU A 102 -7.98 -18.12 9.22
CA GLU A 102 -7.79 -18.67 10.57
C GLU A 102 -7.25 -17.62 11.55
N LEU A 103 -6.50 -16.63 11.09
CA LEU A 103 -5.99 -15.54 11.94
C LEU A 103 -7.10 -14.66 12.52
N SER A 104 -8.29 -14.64 11.92
CA SER A 104 -9.44 -13.91 12.46
C SER A 104 -9.89 -14.43 13.84
N GLU A 105 -9.54 -15.67 14.17
CA GLU A 105 -9.82 -16.31 15.48
C GLU A 105 -8.80 -15.93 16.56
N VAL A 106 -7.71 -15.26 16.21
CA VAL A 106 -6.69 -14.82 17.17
C VAL A 106 -7.17 -13.57 17.89
N GLU A 107 -7.39 -13.66 19.20
CA GLU A 107 -7.92 -12.57 20.02
C GLU A 107 -6.90 -11.44 20.27
N ASP A 108 -5.61 -11.79 20.40
CA ASP A 108 -4.54 -10.81 20.58
C ASP A 108 -4.25 -10.06 19.28
N ASP A 109 -4.56 -8.77 19.24
CA ASP A 109 -4.45 -7.93 18.05
C ASP A 109 -3.01 -7.82 17.55
N GLN A 110 -2.04 -7.69 18.44
CA GLN A 110 -0.64 -7.61 18.07
C GLN A 110 -0.14 -8.93 17.48
N LEU A 111 -0.43 -10.04 18.13
CA LEU A 111 -0.07 -11.38 17.64
C LEU A 111 -0.73 -11.66 16.29
N ARG A 112 -2.00 -11.29 16.13
CA ARG A 112 -2.72 -11.41 14.84
C ARG A 112 -2.04 -10.62 13.74
N ASN A 113 -1.66 -9.36 13.98
CA ASN A 113 -0.93 -8.53 13.03
C ASN A 113 0.44 -9.12 12.69
N ASP A 114 1.20 -9.57 13.67
CA ASP A 114 2.52 -10.17 13.45
C ASP A 114 2.40 -11.44 12.58
N LEU A 115 1.43 -12.29 12.87
CA LEU A 115 1.17 -13.51 12.10
C LEU A 115 0.66 -13.19 10.67
N TYR A 116 -0.14 -12.15 10.50
CA TYR A 116 -0.61 -11.71 9.20
C TYR A 116 0.55 -11.24 8.32
N HIS A 117 1.41 -10.37 8.84
CA HIS A 117 2.58 -9.87 8.11
C HIS A 117 3.66 -10.94 7.90
N ALA A 118 3.65 -12.01 8.68
CA ALA A 118 4.50 -13.19 8.47
C ALA A 118 3.96 -14.16 7.41
N CYS A 119 2.72 -13.98 6.93
CA CYS A 119 2.21 -14.75 5.81
C CYS A 119 3.11 -14.55 4.58
N PRO A 120 3.39 -15.62 3.80
CA PRO A 120 4.37 -15.56 2.73
C PRO A 120 4.13 -14.46 1.71
N ASP A 121 2.89 -14.27 1.29
CA ASP A 121 2.51 -13.25 0.30
C ASP A 121 2.70 -11.82 0.85
N GLU A 122 2.35 -11.57 2.11
CA GLU A 122 2.58 -10.29 2.79
C GLU A 122 4.07 -9.98 2.92
N TYR A 123 4.84 -10.97 3.36
CA TYR A 123 6.28 -10.84 3.49
C TYR A 123 6.96 -10.54 2.15
N PHE A 124 6.60 -11.27 1.09
CA PHE A 124 7.15 -11.06 -0.25
C PHE A 124 6.74 -9.72 -0.85
N ALA A 125 5.49 -9.29 -0.67
CA ALA A 125 5.02 -7.98 -1.12
C ALA A 125 5.81 -6.84 -0.45
N THR A 126 5.99 -6.89 0.86
CA THR A 126 6.77 -5.90 1.62
C THR A 126 8.24 -5.91 1.21
N ARG A 127 8.85 -7.08 1.05
CA ARG A 127 10.23 -7.22 0.61
C ARG A 127 10.44 -6.65 -0.79
N TRP A 128 9.55 -6.96 -1.70
CA TRP A 128 9.59 -6.40 -3.05
C TRP A 128 9.50 -4.88 -3.02
N ALA A 129 8.55 -4.31 -2.28
CA ALA A 129 8.38 -2.87 -2.14
C ALA A 129 9.63 -2.19 -1.59
N GLY A 130 10.20 -2.71 -0.51
CA GLY A 130 11.42 -2.18 0.11
C GLY A 130 12.61 -2.24 -0.83
N GLN A 131 12.82 -3.35 -1.51
CA GLN A 131 13.91 -3.52 -2.48
C GLN A 131 13.75 -2.57 -3.68
N TRP A 132 12.53 -2.43 -4.20
CA TRP A 132 12.28 -1.52 -5.32
C TRP A 132 12.50 -0.06 -4.91
N MET A 133 11.97 0.38 -3.78
CA MET A 133 12.15 1.74 -3.28
C MET A 133 13.62 2.05 -2.98
N THR A 134 14.37 1.11 -2.43
CA THR A 134 15.82 1.26 -2.20
C THR A 134 16.57 1.52 -3.52
N LYS A 135 16.23 0.79 -4.58
CA LYS A 135 16.86 0.97 -5.90
C LYS A 135 16.40 2.24 -6.64
N HIS A 136 15.21 2.74 -6.35
CA HIS A 136 14.57 3.80 -7.13
C HIS A 136 14.20 5.02 -6.29
N GLN A 137 15.04 5.37 -5.32
CA GLN A 137 14.81 6.48 -4.39
C GLN A 137 14.46 7.81 -5.10
N LYS A 138 15.14 8.11 -6.22
CA LYS A 138 14.86 9.32 -7.01
C LYS A 138 13.46 9.31 -7.65
N LYS A 139 13.00 8.14 -8.11
CA LYS A 139 11.66 7.99 -8.68
C LYS A 139 10.59 8.15 -7.60
N ILE A 140 10.79 7.57 -6.44
CA ILE A 140 9.89 7.70 -5.28
C ILE A 140 9.84 9.15 -4.81
N ALA A 141 10.97 9.82 -4.67
CA ALA A 141 11.02 11.22 -4.29
C ALA A 141 10.28 12.13 -5.30
N LYS A 142 10.48 11.90 -6.59
CA LYS A 142 9.78 12.62 -7.66
C LYS A 142 8.26 12.39 -7.60
N PHE A 143 7.84 11.17 -7.37
CA PHE A 143 6.43 10.83 -7.21
C PHE A 143 5.84 11.51 -5.96
N TRP A 144 6.52 11.41 -4.82
CA TRP A 144 6.08 12.03 -3.57
C TRP A 144 5.94 13.55 -3.69
N ASN A 145 6.91 14.21 -4.31
CA ASN A 145 6.86 15.65 -4.55
C ASN A 145 5.69 16.09 -5.43
N LYS A 146 5.14 15.20 -6.23
CA LYS A 146 3.93 15.44 -7.02
C LYS A 146 2.65 15.17 -6.23
N ILE A 147 2.60 14.04 -5.51
CA ILE A 147 1.36 13.56 -4.89
C ILE A 147 1.06 14.25 -3.57
N GLN A 148 2.07 14.50 -2.76
CA GLN A 148 1.90 15.11 -1.43
C GLN A 148 1.20 16.48 -1.49
N PRO A 149 1.58 17.43 -2.34
CA PRO A 149 0.87 18.70 -2.45
C PRO A 149 -0.58 18.53 -2.94
N ALA A 150 -0.84 17.54 -3.80
CA ALA A 150 -2.20 17.25 -4.29
C ALA A 150 -3.10 16.70 -3.17
N ILE A 151 -2.55 15.84 -2.32
CA ILE A 151 -3.25 15.32 -1.12
C ILE A 151 -3.54 16.46 -0.15
N MET A 152 -2.56 17.31 0.13
CA MET A 152 -2.73 18.46 1.03
C MET A 152 -3.77 19.46 0.49
N GLU A 153 -3.75 19.72 -0.81
CA GLU A 153 -4.76 20.58 -1.46
C GLU A 153 -6.17 19.96 -1.35
N PHE A 154 -6.26 18.63 -1.53
CA PHE A 154 -7.51 17.89 -1.36
C PHE A 154 -8.07 18.03 0.06
N TYR A 155 -7.25 17.83 1.10
CA TYR A 155 -7.66 17.97 2.48
C TYR A 155 -8.15 19.39 2.79
N LYS A 156 -7.41 20.42 2.34
CA LYS A 156 -7.82 21.83 2.51
C LYS A 156 -9.14 22.14 1.85
N LYS A 157 -9.33 21.70 0.59
CA LYS A 157 -10.57 21.98 -0.18
C LYS A 157 -11.81 21.29 0.39
N ASN A 158 -11.63 20.22 1.15
CA ASN A 158 -12.72 19.44 1.71
C ASN A 158 -12.86 19.61 3.23
N GLY A 159 -12.12 20.55 3.84
CA GLY A 159 -12.21 20.84 5.28
C GLY A 159 -11.74 19.69 6.18
N LEU A 160 -10.84 18.84 5.70
CA LEU A 160 -10.32 17.68 6.41
C LEU A 160 -9.01 17.95 7.16
N LEU A 161 -8.43 19.15 6.99
CA LEU A 161 -7.34 19.67 7.80
C LEU A 161 -7.91 20.69 8.77
N GLU A 162 -7.71 20.47 10.05
CA GLU A 162 -7.81 21.53 11.05
C GLU A 162 -6.64 22.51 10.80
N VAL A 163 -7.02 23.76 10.58
CA VAL A 163 -6.05 24.86 10.37
C VAL A 163 -5.61 25.36 11.74
#